data_54b2e6bbbee468d07211943edfb294fb
#
_entry.id   54b2e6bbbee468d07211943edfb294fb
#
_cell.length_a   1.000
_cell.length_b   1.000
_cell.length_c   1.000
_cell.angle_alpha   90.00
_cell.angle_beta   90.00
_cell.angle_gamma   90.00
#
_symmetry.space_group_name_H-M   'P 1'
#
loop_
_entity.id
_entity.type
_entity.pdbx_description
1 polymer ?
#
loop_
_entity_poly.entity_id
_entity_poly.type
_entity_poly.pdbx_seq_one_letter_code
_entity_poly.pdbx_strand_id
1 'polypeptide(L)'
;MTTLNRKINVSTICIYFGSLLFICLITSRYFPIEPDVANSPIVWREFIEHGISAFSNWKPTIDNWYFTVYPINFMFFYIFNDDGKIPLIITTALFSFVLTVTCRSIAHRVIGKNSNALYILVASLTFIPMYTLTFGFAAHPFSHNSTNMFGMICVIISMNAISSRKLINTVMSGVISTISSISDPWFLASYFLPISIAYAAFSLREKNIRNHLYIYLFMLFITMSNVIQKHLGLPIHAFEVVPFDKWIENAYWTMLIIGRSLNIFFIEQNAAYLSSLCVWVIIFVYSFFSCYKANAIARFFAIFSLMSLCGIVSSYIISYIGPSFISGRFFLNVTCVLLTLMVAASVIKHNTLLLCVAILFMASSLYSYQLRDRPLHDESLSAKNYISFLKKHNLHFGYGTFWRNSNTVTWLSNGDIHVTPVFFDRNNGYIDFNRSRIQTSDLWRTGRFREKSPERQFISIIEYSSGDACKDKSLCINAAIKQVGEPDEKLEYGDYTILVYNKRILP
;
A
#
# COMPACT_ATOMS: atom_id res chain seq x y z
N MET A 1 21.09 32.48 13.97
CA MET A 1 19.87 32.49 13.15
C MET A 1 20.21 33.08 11.80
N THR A 2 20.69 32.30 10.86
CA THR A 2 20.90 32.74 9.48
C THR A 2 19.59 32.47 8.75
N THR A 3 18.85 33.51 8.46
CA THR A 3 17.66 33.51 7.61
C THR A 3 18.01 32.95 6.24
N LEU A 4 17.58 31.70 6.01
CA LEU A 4 17.69 31.06 4.71
C LEU A 4 16.69 31.72 3.73
N ASN A 5 17.08 32.86 3.15
CA ASN A 5 16.47 33.34 1.91
C ASN A 5 16.93 32.40 0.77
N ARG A 6 16.44 31.14 0.76
CA ARG A 6 16.61 30.26 -0.39
C ARG A 6 15.65 30.75 -1.48
N LYS A 7 16.16 31.53 -2.43
CA LYS A 7 15.49 31.67 -3.72
C LYS A 7 15.25 30.26 -4.26
N ILE A 8 13.99 29.83 -4.31
CA ILE A 8 13.62 28.56 -4.90
C ILE A 8 14.00 28.66 -6.38
N ASN A 9 14.91 27.79 -6.83
CA ASN A 9 15.36 27.80 -8.22
C ASN A 9 14.18 27.38 -9.12
N VAL A 10 13.91 28.12 -10.16
CA VAL A 10 12.85 27.85 -11.16
C VAL A 10 12.93 26.40 -11.66
N SER A 11 14.13 25.89 -11.92
CA SER A 11 14.32 24.49 -12.31
C SER A 11 13.78 23.46 -11.29
N THR A 12 13.86 23.79 -9.98
CA THR A 12 13.31 22.92 -8.93
C THR A 12 11.78 22.95 -8.95
N ILE A 13 11.17 24.10 -9.18
CA ILE A 13 9.71 24.22 -9.32
C ILE A 13 9.25 23.43 -10.54
N CYS A 14 9.90 23.63 -11.70
CA CYS A 14 9.53 22.93 -12.94
C CYS A 14 9.61 21.41 -12.80
N ILE A 15 10.67 20.87 -12.16
CA ILE A 15 10.83 19.43 -12.02
C ILE A 15 9.81 18.83 -11.03
N TYR A 16 9.47 19.55 -9.96
CA TYR A 16 8.42 19.11 -9.03
C TYR A 16 7.05 19.15 -9.67
N PHE A 17 6.74 20.23 -10.40
CA PHE A 17 5.48 20.30 -11.13
C PHE A 17 5.36 19.20 -12.19
N GLY A 18 6.43 18.98 -12.97
CA GLY A 18 6.49 17.89 -13.94
C GLY A 18 6.32 16.52 -13.28
N SER A 19 7.02 16.28 -12.15
CA SER A 19 6.90 15.03 -11.39
C SER A 19 5.47 14.81 -10.88
N LEU A 20 4.85 15.81 -10.26
CA LEU A 20 3.47 15.73 -9.79
C LEU A 20 2.50 15.44 -10.94
N LEU A 21 2.64 16.15 -12.06
CA LEU A 21 1.80 15.94 -13.24
C LEU A 21 1.93 14.50 -13.76
N PHE A 22 3.16 13.99 -13.92
CA PHE A 22 3.38 12.62 -14.40
C PHE A 22 2.85 11.57 -13.43
N ILE A 23 3.04 11.75 -12.12
CA ILE A 23 2.48 10.84 -11.11
C ILE A 23 0.96 10.85 -11.19
N CYS A 24 0.31 12.01 -11.30
CA CYS A 24 -1.15 12.11 -11.47
C CYS A 24 -1.62 11.42 -12.75
N LEU A 25 -0.92 11.61 -13.88
CA LEU A 25 -1.25 10.96 -15.15
C LEU A 25 -1.12 9.44 -15.07
N ILE A 26 -0.02 8.92 -14.50
CA ILE A 26 0.20 7.47 -14.31
C ILE A 26 -0.87 6.91 -13.38
N THR A 27 -1.11 7.56 -12.24
CA THR A 27 -2.13 7.13 -11.27
C THR A 27 -3.50 7.09 -11.91
N SER A 28 -3.90 8.13 -12.65
CA SER A 28 -5.19 8.18 -13.33
C SER A 28 -5.34 7.10 -14.41
N ARG A 29 -4.27 6.85 -15.17
CA ARG A 29 -4.29 5.89 -16.28
C ARG A 29 -4.37 4.43 -15.81
N TYR A 30 -3.68 4.11 -14.73
CA TYR A 30 -3.53 2.73 -14.22
C TYR A 30 -4.26 2.51 -12.89
N PHE A 31 -5.16 3.42 -12.50
CA PHE A 31 -5.90 3.34 -11.24
C PHE A 31 -6.80 2.10 -11.23
N PRO A 32 -6.62 1.16 -10.30
CA PRO A 32 -7.36 -0.09 -10.29
C PRO A 32 -8.80 0.11 -9.81
N ILE A 33 -9.69 -0.75 -10.29
CA ILE A 33 -11.08 -0.86 -9.85
C ILE A 33 -11.26 -2.24 -9.23
N GLU A 34 -11.08 -2.32 -7.94
CA GLU A 34 -11.13 -3.58 -7.20
C GLU A 34 -11.62 -3.37 -5.75
N PRO A 35 -12.00 -4.41 -5.03
CA PRO A 35 -12.55 -4.31 -3.68
C PRO A 35 -11.63 -3.65 -2.66
N ASP A 36 -10.30 -3.83 -2.76
CA ASP A 36 -9.35 -3.17 -1.85
C ASP A 36 -9.42 -1.65 -1.99
N VAL A 37 -9.57 -1.15 -3.21
CA VAL A 37 -9.71 0.30 -3.47
C VAL A 37 -11.02 0.86 -2.95
N ALA A 38 -12.10 0.06 -3.01
CA ALA A 38 -13.41 0.43 -2.49
C ALA A 38 -13.44 0.59 -0.95
N ASN A 39 -12.41 0.13 -0.26
CA ASN A 39 -12.32 0.10 1.20
C ASN A 39 -12.48 1.50 1.82
N SER A 40 -11.66 2.49 1.42
CA SER A 40 -11.75 3.85 1.99
C SER A 40 -13.12 4.53 1.75
N PRO A 41 -13.71 4.50 0.54
CA PRO A 41 -15.04 5.04 0.30
C PRO A 41 -16.13 4.41 1.17
N ILE A 42 -16.09 3.08 1.30
CA ILE A 42 -17.11 2.37 2.10
C ILE A 42 -16.95 2.72 3.58
N VAL A 43 -15.73 2.71 4.12
CA VAL A 43 -15.48 3.11 5.52
C VAL A 43 -15.87 4.58 5.75
N TRP A 44 -15.67 5.46 4.77
CA TRP A 44 -16.13 6.84 4.83
C TRP A 44 -17.65 6.95 4.97
N ARG A 45 -18.41 6.20 4.17
CA ARG A 45 -19.89 6.18 4.25
C ARG A 45 -20.37 5.61 5.59
N GLU A 46 -19.79 4.50 6.05
CA GLU A 46 -20.06 3.96 7.38
C GLU A 46 -19.78 4.99 8.48
N PHE A 47 -18.67 5.74 8.35
CA PHE A 47 -18.32 6.80 9.30
C PHE A 47 -19.32 7.98 9.27
N ILE A 48 -19.78 8.39 8.11
CA ILE A 48 -20.82 9.45 8.00
C ILE A 48 -22.13 9.01 8.63
N GLU A 49 -22.51 7.74 8.44
CA GLU A 49 -23.78 7.20 8.95
C GLU A 49 -23.73 6.86 10.44
N HIS A 50 -22.61 6.30 10.91
CA HIS A 50 -22.49 5.72 12.25
C HIS A 50 -21.48 6.42 13.16
N GLY A 51 -20.78 7.45 12.68
CA GLY A 51 -19.73 8.14 13.42
C GLY A 51 -18.54 7.23 13.78
N ILE A 52 -17.97 7.45 14.98
CA ILE A 52 -16.80 6.69 15.45
C ILE A 52 -17.10 5.19 15.60
N SER A 53 -18.34 4.81 15.86
CA SER A 53 -18.72 3.39 15.98
C SER A 53 -18.52 2.58 14.69
N ALA A 54 -18.43 3.25 13.53
CA ALA A 54 -18.07 2.59 12.28
C ALA A 54 -16.73 1.84 12.39
N PHE A 55 -15.72 2.43 13.03
CA PHE A 55 -14.40 1.81 13.17
C PHE A 55 -14.38 0.57 14.07
N SER A 56 -15.25 0.52 15.09
CA SER A 56 -15.36 -0.66 15.96
C SER A 56 -16.10 -1.82 15.30
N ASN A 57 -16.97 -1.54 14.33
CA ASN A 57 -17.72 -2.54 13.58
C ASN A 57 -17.06 -2.95 12.26
N TRP A 58 -16.09 -2.17 11.77
CA TRP A 58 -15.35 -2.49 10.57
C TRP A 58 -14.33 -3.58 10.83
N LYS A 59 -14.25 -4.55 9.93
CA LYS A 59 -13.23 -5.61 9.96
C LYS A 59 -12.07 -5.25 9.02
N PRO A 60 -11.04 -4.55 9.48
CA PRO A 60 -9.95 -4.16 8.60
C PRO A 60 -9.08 -5.37 8.20
N THR A 61 -8.26 -5.17 7.19
CA THR A 61 -7.09 -5.99 6.90
C THR A 61 -6.03 -5.83 7.99
N ILE A 62 -4.94 -6.59 7.91
CA ILE A 62 -3.77 -6.47 8.80
C ILE A 62 -3.24 -5.03 8.80
N ASP A 63 -3.07 -4.47 7.61
CA ASP A 63 -2.82 -3.07 7.32
C ASP A 63 -4.14 -2.30 7.36
N ASN A 64 -4.52 -1.85 8.53
CA ASN A 64 -5.84 -1.24 8.78
C ASN A 64 -6.02 0.18 8.24
N TRP A 65 -4.95 0.90 7.94
CA TRP A 65 -4.91 2.25 7.34
C TRP A 65 -5.56 3.38 8.16
N TYR A 66 -6.01 3.13 9.37
CA TYR A 66 -6.82 4.04 10.18
C TYR A 66 -6.15 5.39 10.45
N PHE A 67 -4.83 5.41 10.60
CA PHE A 67 -4.10 6.63 10.97
C PHE A 67 -3.24 7.19 9.84
N THR A 68 -3.11 6.50 8.72
CA THR A 68 -2.23 6.92 7.62
C THR A 68 -3.01 7.27 6.35
N VAL A 69 -3.87 6.41 5.86
CA VAL A 69 -4.57 6.59 4.59
C VAL A 69 -5.95 7.21 4.80
N TYR A 70 -6.77 6.64 5.70
CA TYR A 70 -8.16 7.09 5.87
C TYR A 70 -8.28 8.58 6.23
N PRO A 71 -7.52 9.15 7.18
CA PRO A 71 -7.69 10.57 7.51
C PRO A 71 -7.45 11.49 6.33
N ILE A 72 -6.49 11.13 5.45
CA ILE A 72 -6.16 11.91 4.26
C ILE A 72 -7.24 11.71 3.20
N ASN A 73 -7.67 10.47 2.93
CA ASN A 73 -8.75 10.20 1.98
C ASN A 73 -10.05 10.89 2.43
N PHE A 74 -10.43 10.80 3.71
CA PHE A 74 -11.64 11.42 4.26
C PHE A 74 -11.62 12.95 4.14
N MET A 75 -10.46 13.57 4.37
CA MET A 75 -10.29 15.00 4.15
C MET A 75 -10.59 15.36 2.68
N PHE A 76 -10.09 14.58 1.73
CA PHE A 76 -10.34 14.82 0.31
C PHE A 76 -11.78 14.50 -0.08
N PHE A 77 -12.39 13.42 0.45
CA PHE A 77 -13.82 13.13 0.24
C PHE A 77 -14.70 14.28 0.73
N TYR A 78 -14.37 14.84 1.88
CA TYR A 78 -15.08 16.01 2.41
C TYR A 78 -14.89 17.25 1.54
N ILE A 79 -13.65 17.56 1.11
CA ILE A 79 -13.35 18.73 0.28
C ILE A 79 -14.04 18.65 -1.10
N PHE A 80 -14.03 17.48 -1.71
CA PHE A 80 -14.63 17.26 -3.04
C PHE A 80 -16.13 16.97 -2.98
N ASN A 81 -16.66 16.73 -1.80
CA ASN A 81 -18.02 16.22 -1.59
C ASN A 81 -18.30 14.98 -2.47
N ASP A 82 -17.30 14.14 -2.62
CA ASP A 82 -17.28 12.96 -3.49
C ASP A 82 -16.33 11.92 -2.92
N ASP A 83 -16.75 10.67 -2.79
CA ASP A 83 -15.92 9.54 -2.39
C ASP A 83 -15.59 8.60 -3.58
N GLY A 84 -15.72 9.15 -4.78
CA GLY A 84 -15.46 8.45 -6.03
C GLY A 84 -13.97 8.30 -6.35
N LYS A 85 -13.71 8.06 -7.62
CA LYS A 85 -12.37 7.77 -8.14
C LYS A 85 -11.42 8.98 -8.06
N ILE A 86 -11.93 10.20 -8.28
CA ILE A 86 -11.08 11.41 -8.40
C ILE A 86 -10.30 11.72 -7.11
N PRO A 87 -10.95 11.84 -5.94
CA PRO A 87 -10.22 12.09 -4.69
C PRO A 87 -9.18 10.98 -4.38
N LEU A 88 -9.49 9.72 -4.66
CA LEU A 88 -8.56 8.61 -4.46
C LEU A 88 -7.33 8.69 -5.37
N ILE A 89 -7.49 9.08 -6.63
CA ILE A 89 -6.37 9.32 -7.55
C ILE A 89 -5.48 10.44 -7.00
N ILE A 90 -6.08 11.54 -6.56
CA ILE A 90 -5.33 12.69 -6.04
C ILE A 90 -4.55 12.31 -4.79
N THR A 91 -5.17 11.64 -3.83
CA THR A 91 -4.48 11.23 -2.59
C THR A 91 -3.37 10.22 -2.84
N THR A 92 -3.60 9.23 -3.74
CA THR A 92 -2.59 8.24 -4.12
C THR A 92 -1.39 8.92 -4.79
N ALA A 93 -1.65 9.84 -5.73
CA ALA A 93 -0.61 10.63 -6.37
C ALA A 93 0.15 11.51 -5.36
N LEU A 94 -0.55 12.10 -4.38
CA LEU A 94 0.05 12.91 -3.32
C LEU A 94 1.03 12.09 -2.46
N PHE A 95 0.67 10.88 -2.04
CA PHE A 95 1.58 10.01 -1.28
C PHE A 95 2.89 9.75 -2.06
N SER A 96 2.78 9.38 -3.32
CA SER A 96 3.94 9.09 -4.19
C SER A 96 4.78 10.36 -4.45
N PHE A 97 4.15 11.49 -4.65
CA PHE A 97 4.84 12.77 -4.85
C PHE A 97 5.59 13.23 -3.59
N VAL A 98 4.93 13.19 -2.42
CA VAL A 98 5.57 13.58 -1.15
C VAL A 98 6.72 12.64 -0.80
N LEU A 99 6.58 11.33 -1.07
CA LEU A 99 7.66 10.36 -0.94
C LEU A 99 8.88 10.76 -1.80
N THR A 100 8.65 11.09 -3.07
CA THR A 100 9.71 11.54 -4.01
C THR A 100 10.42 12.80 -3.52
N VAL A 101 9.67 13.81 -3.07
CA VAL A 101 10.20 15.06 -2.52
C VAL A 101 11.01 14.81 -1.23
N THR A 102 10.54 13.89 -0.39
CA THR A 102 11.21 13.54 0.86
C THR A 102 12.52 12.79 0.59
N CYS A 103 12.56 11.84 -0.33
CA CYS A 103 13.78 11.16 -0.77
C CYS A 103 14.83 12.16 -1.29
N ARG A 104 14.41 13.11 -2.15
CA ARG A 104 15.31 14.17 -2.61
C ARG A 104 15.83 15.03 -1.45
N SER A 105 14.98 15.35 -0.49
CA SER A 105 15.37 16.15 0.68
C SER A 105 16.38 15.41 1.57
N ILE A 106 16.23 14.09 1.72
CA ILE A 106 17.21 13.22 2.40
C ILE A 106 18.53 13.24 1.65
N ALA A 107 18.52 12.97 0.33
CA ALA A 107 19.73 12.99 -0.48
C ALA A 107 20.46 14.34 -0.41
N HIS A 108 19.72 15.45 -0.48
CA HIS A 108 20.30 16.79 -0.33
C HIS A 108 21.00 16.98 1.03
N ARG A 109 20.41 16.49 2.13
CA ARG A 109 21.03 16.57 3.47
C ARG A 109 22.24 15.69 3.61
N VAL A 110 22.22 14.49 3.02
CA VAL A 110 23.35 13.55 2.99
C VAL A 110 24.53 14.15 2.23
N ILE A 111 24.27 14.80 1.09
CA ILE A 111 25.26 15.45 0.23
C ILE A 111 25.77 16.77 0.85
N GLY A 112 24.91 17.51 1.53
CA GLY A 112 25.22 18.82 2.12
C GLY A 112 25.32 19.99 1.13
N LYS A 113 25.06 19.77 -0.16
CA LYS A 113 25.10 20.80 -1.23
C LYS A 113 24.04 20.54 -2.31
N ASN A 114 23.72 21.56 -3.09
CA ASN A 114 22.89 21.38 -4.27
C ASN A 114 23.66 20.62 -5.37
N SER A 115 22.96 19.77 -6.09
CA SER A 115 23.52 19.00 -7.22
C SER A 115 22.41 18.67 -8.22
N ASN A 116 22.75 18.68 -9.51
CA ASN A 116 21.83 18.28 -10.59
C ASN A 116 21.47 16.78 -10.49
N ALA A 117 22.27 15.96 -9.83
CA ALA A 117 21.97 14.57 -9.55
C ALA A 117 20.66 14.39 -8.76
N LEU A 118 20.26 15.38 -7.96
CA LEU A 118 18.97 15.38 -7.24
C LEU A 118 17.77 15.44 -8.18
N TYR A 119 17.90 15.99 -9.38
CA TYR A 119 16.86 15.99 -10.39
C TYR A 119 16.71 14.62 -11.04
N ILE A 120 17.83 13.91 -11.23
CA ILE A 120 17.82 12.51 -11.71
C ILE A 120 17.13 11.61 -10.69
N LEU A 121 17.36 11.82 -9.38
CA LEU A 121 16.65 11.08 -8.33
C LEU A 121 15.14 11.31 -8.40
N VAL A 122 14.70 12.57 -8.52
CA VAL A 122 13.27 12.89 -8.64
C VAL A 122 12.67 12.19 -9.86
N ALA A 123 13.32 12.28 -11.02
CA ALA A 123 12.87 11.64 -12.25
C ALA A 123 12.79 10.11 -12.09
N SER A 124 13.82 9.48 -11.54
CA SER A 124 13.85 8.03 -11.32
C SER A 124 12.75 7.54 -10.36
N LEU A 125 12.44 8.30 -9.31
CA LEU A 125 11.36 7.98 -8.38
C LEU A 125 9.95 8.31 -8.92
N THR A 126 9.86 9.24 -9.87
CA THR A 126 8.60 9.54 -10.57
C THR A 126 8.15 8.36 -11.45
N PHE A 127 9.09 7.66 -12.07
CA PHE A 127 8.86 6.57 -13.00
C PHE A 127 9.21 5.20 -12.41
N ILE A 128 8.73 4.89 -11.20
CA ILE A 128 8.89 3.54 -10.65
C ILE A 128 8.19 2.51 -11.55
N PRO A 129 8.83 1.34 -11.80
CA PRO A 129 8.40 0.45 -12.86
C PRO A 129 7.06 -0.25 -12.59
N MET A 130 6.30 -0.49 -13.66
CA MET A 130 5.13 -1.36 -13.64
C MET A 130 5.45 -2.78 -13.19
N TYR A 131 6.71 -3.20 -13.27
CA TYR A 131 7.15 -4.51 -12.77
C TYR A 131 6.88 -4.71 -11.28
N THR A 132 6.85 -3.63 -10.49
CA THR A 132 6.63 -3.71 -9.04
C THR A 132 5.23 -4.20 -8.73
N LEU A 133 4.25 -3.75 -9.50
CA LEU A 133 2.86 -4.18 -9.39
C LEU A 133 2.22 -4.33 -10.76
N THR A 134 1.12 -5.09 -10.82
CA THR A 134 0.28 -5.20 -12.01
C THR A 134 -0.25 -3.83 -12.47
N PHE A 135 -0.47 -2.90 -11.53
CA PHE A 135 -1.06 -1.58 -11.77
C PHE A 135 -0.04 -0.44 -11.71
N GLY A 136 1.24 -0.76 -11.53
CA GLY A 136 2.26 0.23 -11.24
C GLY A 136 2.24 0.73 -9.79
N PHE A 137 3.37 1.28 -9.39
CA PHE A 137 3.59 1.74 -8.02
C PHE A 137 2.69 2.91 -7.62
N ALA A 138 2.57 3.93 -8.46
CA ALA A 138 1.84 5.15 -8.13
C ALA A 138 0.31 4.99 -8.24
N ALA A 139 -0.17 3.96 -8.92
CA ALA A 139 -1.58 3.85 -9.26
C ALA A 139 -2.43 3.19 -8.18
N HIS A 140 -1.86 2.33 -7.34
CA HIS A 140 -2.62 1.58 -6.35
C HIS A 140 -2.61 2.28 -4.99
N PRO A 141 -3.79 2.64 -4.41
CA PRO A 141 -3.87 3.42 -3.17
C PRO A 141 -3.29 2.70 -1.95
N PHE A 142 -3.30 1.36 -1.95
CA PHE A 142 -2.83 0.52 -0.84
C PHE A 142 -1.56 -0.27 -1.19
N SER A 143 -0.67 0.31 -2.02
CA SER A 143 0.63 -0.29 -2.34
C SER A 143 1.77 0.16 -1.41
N HIS A 144 1.44 0.49 -0.17
CA HIS A 144 2.37 1.00 0.86
C HIS A 144 3.07 2.33 0.52
N ASN A 145 2.52 3.12 -0.43
CA ASN A 145 3.04 4.47 -0.74
C ASN A 145 3.00 5.37 0.48
N SER A 146 1.89 5.36 1.23
CA SER A 146 1.73 6.12 2.47
C SER A 146 2.72 5.67 3.53
N THR A 147 2.91 4.36 3.72
CA THR A 147 3.88 3.77 4.63
C THR A 147 5.28 4.26 4.35
N ASN A 148 5.69 4.23 3.08
CA ASN A 148 7.00 4.70 2.65
C ASN A 148 7.15 6.23 2.76
N MET A 149 6.08 6.98 2.48
CA MET A 149 6.07 8.44 2.68
C MET A 149 6.31 8.79 4.15
N PHE A 150 5.51 8.25 5.06
CA PHE A 150 5.66 8.50 6.50
C PHE A 150 7.01 7.99 7.02
N GLY A 151 7.49 6.85 6.51
CA GLY A 151 8.79 6.31 6.87
C GLY A 151 9.94 7.24 6.50
N MET A 152 9.98 7.74 5.27
CA MET A 152 11.00 8.69 4.84
C MET A 152 10.88 10.05 5.54
N ILE A 153 9.66 10.48 5.92
CA ILE A 153 9.46 11.65 6.78
C ILE A 153 10.08 11.40 8.16
N CYS A 154 9.89 10.23 8.77
CA CYS A 154 10.54 9.87 10.04
C CYS A 154 12.06 9.88 9.93
N VAL A 155 12.62 9.39 8.82
CA VAL A 155 14.06 9.44 8.57
C VAL A 155 14.58 10.88 8.54
N ILE A 156 13.91 11.78 7.82
CA ILE A 156 14.33 13.20 7.72
C ILE A 156 14.23 13.92 9.06
N ILE A 157 13.19 13.64 9.85
CA ILE A 157 13.01 14.19 11.19
C ILE A 157 14.10 13.64 12.13
N SER A 158 14.43 12.36 12.03
CA SER A 158 15.52 11.75 12.82
C SER A 158 16.89 12.29 12.45
N MET A 159 17.15 12.56 11.16
CA MET A 159 18.37 13.26 10.72
C MET A 159 18.43 14.68 11.30
N ASN A 160 17.27 15.37 11.41
CA ASN A 160 17.20 16.68 12.10
C ASN A 160 17.50 16.54 13.58
N ALA A 161 17.03 15.50 14.23
CA ALA A 161 17.31 15.25 15.66
C ALA A 161 18.81 15.07 15.90
N ILE A 162 19.49 14.31 15.04
CA ILE A 162 20.95 14.12 15.08
C ILE A 162 21.71 15.44 14.88
N SER A 163 21.27 16.26 13.89
CA SER A 163 21.94 17.52 13.56
C SER A 163 21.71 18.61 14.60
N SER A 164 20.47 18.79 15.07
CA SER A 164 20.06 19.87 15.98
C SER A 164 20.13 19.49 17.43
N ARG A 165 20.23 18.19 17.73
CA ARG A 165 20.16 17.60 19.10
C ARG A 165 18.88 17.95 19.86
N LYS A 166 17.80 18.30 19.16
CA LYS A 166 16.50 18.63 19.77
C LYS A 166 15.67 17.37 19.97
N LEU A 167 15.35 17.05 21.20
CA LEU A 167 14.55 15.86 21.57
C LEU A 167 13.15 15.88 20.94
N ILE A 168 12.57 17.08 20.74
CA ILE A 168 11.24 17.20 20.11
C ILE A 168 11.19 16.53 18.73
N ASN A 169 12.26 16.61 17.94
CA ASN A 169 12.30 15.93 16.65
C ASN A 169 12.26 14.41 16.82
N THR A 170 12.90 13.88 17.85
CA THR A 170 12.85 12.44 18.13
C THR A 170 11.46 12.00 18.59
N VAL A 171 10.82 12.79 19.46
CA VAL A 171 9.45 12.54 19.90
C VAL A 171 8.51 12.55 18.69
N MET A 172 8.60 13.55 17.84
CA MET A 172 7.77 13.62 16.61
C MET A 172 7.98 12.41 15.71
N SER A 173 9.24 12.05 15.44
CA SER A 173 9.56 10.86 14.63
C SER A 173 9.02 9.58 15.28
N GLY A 174 9.17 9.43 16.61
CA GLY A 174 8.66 8.28 17.35
C GLY A 174 7.14 8.18 17.33
N VAL A 175 6.42 9.28 17.52
CA VAL A 175 4.94 9.32 17.45
C VAL A 175 4.46 8.94 16.04
N ILE A 176 5.05 9.53 15.00
CA ILE A 176 4.68 9.17 13.61
C ILE A 176 5.00 7.69 13.35
N SER A 177 6.15 7.19 13.82
CA SER A 177 6.51 5.78 13.66
C SER A 177 5.54 4.83 14.37
N THR A 178 5.09 5.18 15.59
CA THR A 178 4.08 4.43 16.34
C THR A 178 2.75 4.37 15.60
N ILE A 179 2.22 5.52 15.19
CA ILE A 179 0.94 5.63 14.47
C ILE A 179 0.99 4.86 13.14
N SER A 180 2.10 5.01 12.39
CA SER A 180 2.28 4.33 11.11
C SER A 180 2.42 2.82 11.27
N SER A 181 3.11 2.34 12.31
CA SER A 181 3.24 0.90 12.59
C SER A 181 1.94 0.26 13.05
N ILE A 182 1.07 1.01 13.72
CA ILE A 182 -0.29 0.55 14.08
C ILE A 182 -1.16 0.43 12.84
N SER A 183 -1.00 1.33 11.88
CA SER A 183 -1.75 1.32 10.62
C SER A 183 -1.23 0.29 9.62
N ASP A 184 0.09 0.09 9.57
CA ASP A 184 0.74 -0.85 8.67
C ASP A 184 1.94 -1.52 9.37
N PRO A 185 1.84 -2.80 9.74
CA PRO A 185 2.91 -3.53 10.43
C PRO A 185 4.24 -3.59 9.67
N TRP A 186 4.23 -3.49 8.34
CA TRP A 186 5.45 -3.45 7.51
C TRP A 186 6.32 -2.23 7.82
N PHE A 187 5.72 -1.16 8.34
CA PHE A 187 6.45 0.02 8.81
C PHE A 187 7.44 -0.31 9.92
N LEU A 188 7.09 -1.23 10.81
CA LEU A 188 7.96 -1.64 11.92
C LEU A 188 9.30 -2.17 11.40
N ALA A 189 9.26 -3.10 10.45
CA ALA A 189 10.44 -3.73 9.87
C ALA A 189 11.22 -2.79 8.93
N SER A 190 10.50 -1.96 8.16
CA SER A 190 11.11 -1.10 7.12
C SER A 190 11.68 0.20 7.67
N TYR A 191 11.13 0.74 8.77
CA TYR A 191 11.47 2.08 9.25
C TYR A 191 11.70 2.16 10.75
N PHE A 192 10.79 1.70 11.60
CA PHE A 192 10.86 1.94 13.03
C PHE A 192 12.08 1.25 13.66
N LEU A 193 12.21 -0.06 13.49
CA LEU A 193 13.38 -0.82 13.97
C LEU A 193 14.69 -0.31 13.35
N PRO A 194 14.78 -0.10 12.02
CA PRO A 194 15.95 0.48 11.38
C PRO A 194 16.40 1.83 11.95
N ILE A 195 15.50 2.76 12.21
CA ILE A 195 15.82 4.04 12.83
C ILE A 195 16.30 3.84 14.27
N SER A 196 15.65 2.93 15.03
CA SER A 196 16.06 2.59 16.40
C SER A 196 17.50 2.07 16.45
N ILE A 197 17.86 1.18 15.52
CA ILE A 197 19.23 0.62 15.41
C ILE A 197 20.22 1.70 14.98
N ALA A 198 19.82 2.61 14.07
CA ALA A 198 20.66 3.74 13.70
C ALA A 198 20.95 4.66 14.90
N TYR A 199 19.95 4.99 15.73
CA TYR A 199 20.16 5.70 16.99
C TYR A 199 21.08 4.93 17.96
N ALA A 200 20.89 3.61 18.08
CA ALA A 200 21.73 2.77 18.93
C ALA A 200 23.19 2.84 18.48
N ALA A 201 23.47 2.66 17.19
CA ALA A 201 24.83 2.75 16.64
C ALA A 201 25.48 4.12 16.87
N PHE A 202 24.70 5.21 16.83
CA PHE A 202 25.19 6.55 17.14
C PHE A 202 25.43 6.75 18.64
N SER A 203 24.57 6.23 19.50
CA SER A 203 24.69 6.38 20.96
C SER A 203 25.93 5.73 21.55
N LEU A 204 26.49 4.71 20.86
CA LEU A 204 27.76 4.08 21.22
C LEU A 204 28.96 5.04 21.05
N ARG A 205 28.83 6.01 20.15
CA ARG A 205 29.91 6.98 19.84
C ARG A 205 29.70 8.35 20.50
N GLU A 206 28.41 8.77 20.60
CA GLU A 206 28.03 10.10 21.09
C GLU A 206 27.05 9.98 22.26
N LYS A 207 27.54 10.23 23.48
CA LYS A 207 26.72 10.14 24.72
C LYS A 207 25.45 11.02 24.64
N ASN A 208 25.52 12.15 23.96
CA ASN A 208 24.41 13.10 23.82
C ASN A 208 23.24 12.54 23.00
N ILE A 209 23.42 11.44 22.27
CA ILE A 209 22.38 10.77 21.49
C ILE A 209 21.62 9.72 22.32
N ARG A 210 22.08 9.37 23.52
CA ARG A 210 21.44 8.33 24.35
C ARG A 210 20.00 8.66 24.71
N ASN A 211 19.69 9.92 25.01
CA ASN A 211 18.32 10.32 25.32
C ASN A 211 17.40 10.16 24.10
N HIS A 212 17.89 10.41 22.88
CA HIS A 212 17.16 10.16 21.65
C HIS A 212 16.85 8.66 21.49
N LEU A 213 17.85 7.80 21.74
CA LEU A 213 17.67 6.36 21.74
C LEU A 213 16.62 5.89 22.74
N TYR A 214 16.69 6.34 24.01
CA TYR A 214 15.74 5.92 25.05
C TYR A 214 14.31 6.31 24.72
N ILE A 215 14.08 7.54 24.23
CA ILE A 215 12.75 7.98 23.77
C ILE A 215 12.25 7.07 22.65
N TYR A 216 13.10 6.79 21.66
CA TYR A 216 12.71 6.00 20.51
C TYR A 216 12.43 4.54 20.87
N LEU A 217 13.25 3.93 21.74
CA LEU A 217 13.03 2.59 22.29
C LEU A 217 11.76 2.51 23.14
N PHE A 218 11.47 3.55 23.94
CA PHE A 218 10.21 3.61 24.70
C PHE A 218 8.99 3.61 23.79
N MET A 219 9.01 4.42 22.72
CA MET A 219 7.93 4.43 21.73
C MET A 219 7.81 3.09 20.98
N LEU A 220 8.94 2.47 20.65
CA LEU A 220 8.98 1.13 20.05
C LEU A 220 8.36 0.08 20.98
N PHE A 221 8.70 0.13 22.28
CA PHE A 221 8.13 -0.77 23.28
C PHE A 221 6.62 -0.61 23.40
N ILE A 222 6.10 0.62 23.45
CA ILE A 222 4.66 0.89 23.45
C ILE A 222 3.99 0.29 22.21
N THR A 223 4.61 0.45 21.03
CA THR A 223 4.07 -0.09 19.77
C THR A 223 4.04 -1.62 19.80
N MET A 224 5.14 -2.26 20.20
CA MET A 224 5.24 -3.73 20.24
C MET A 224 4.38 -4.38 21.33
N SER A 225 4.08 -3.67 22.40
CA SER A 225 3.19 -4.17 23.47
C SER A 225 1.72 -4.16 23.10
N ASN A 226 1.36 -3.59 21.94
CA ASN A 226 0.00 -3.45 21.42
C ASN A 226 -0.96 -2.74 22.42
N VAL A 227 -0.44 -1.93 23.34
CA VAL A 227 -1.25 -1.24 24.35
C VAL A 227 -2.27 -0.32 23.71
N ILE A 228 -1.85 0.43 22.68
CA ILE A 228 -2.73 1.37 21.96
C ILE A 228 -3.83 0.61 21.22
N GLN A 229 -3.49 -0.46 20.51
CA GLN A 229 -4.46 -1.28 19.78
C GLN A 229 -5.48 -1.90 20.75
N LYS A 230 -5.01 -2.48 21.84
CA LYS A 230 -5.89 -3.04 22.89
C LYS A 230 -6.84 -2.00 23.48
N HIS A 231 -6.34 -0.80 23.76
CA HIS A 231 -7.14 0.27 24.35
C HIS A 231 -8.18 0.82 23.39
N LEU A 232 -7.84 0.91 22.09
CA LEU A 232 -8.74 1.40 21.05
C LEU A 232 -9.62 0.31 20.42
N GLY A 233 -9.51 -0.94 20.86
CA GLY A 233 -10.25 -2.07 20.26
C GLY A 233 -9.83 -2.38 18.80
N LEU A 234 -8.60 -2.01 18.43
CA LEU A 234 -8.09 -2.26 17.08
C LEU A 234 -7.60 -3.72 16.95
N PRO A 235 -7.63 -4.27 15.73
CA PRO A 235 -7.10 -5.60 15.48
C PRO A 235 -5.62 -5.71 15.87
N ILE A 236 -5.29 -6.80 16.55
CA ILE A 236 -3.91 -7.15 16.89
C ILE A 236 -3.55 -8.34 16.03
N HIS A 237 -2.51 -8.17 15.24
CA HIS A 237 -2.00 -9.24 14.42
C HIS A 237 -0.76 -9.84 15.10
N ALA A 238 -0.83 -11.14 15.35
CA ALA A 238 0.34 -11.90 15.74
C ALA A 238 1.28 -12.03 14.53
N PHE A 239 2.57 -11.83 14.76
CA PHE A 239 3.59 -12.16 13.77
C PHE A 239 3.74 -13.68 13.75
N GLU A 240 3.27 -14.30 12.66
CA GLU A 240 3.37 -15.74 12.47
C GLU A 240 4.64 -16.07 11.69
N VAL A 241 5.41 -17.00 12.22
CA VAL A 241 6.62 -17.51 11.56
C VAL A 241 6.23 -18.74 10.75
N VAL A 242 6.51 -18.71 9.45
CA VAL A 242 6.28 -19.88 8.59
C VAL A 242 7.30 -20.98 8.87
N PRO A 243 6.98 -22.26 8.58
CA PRO A 243 7.91 -23.36 8.72
C PRO A 243 9.23 -23.12 7.98
N PHE A 244 10.34 -23.62 8.52
CA PHE A 244 11.69 -23.32 8.03
C PHE A 244 11.93 -23.75 6.57
N ASP A 245 11.27 -24.83 6.13
CA ASP A 245 11.30 -25.29 4.73
C ASP A 245 10.79 -24.23 3.75
N LYS A 246 9.85 -23.35 4.18
CA LYS A 246 9.34 -22.25 3.38
C LYS A 246 10.30 -21.07 3.26
N TRP A 247 11.27 -20.93 4.15
CA TRP A 247 12.21 -19.81 4.11
C TRP A 247 13.06 -19.80 2.84
N ILE A 248 13.47 -20.95 2.34
CA ILE A 248 14.26 -21.06 1.10
C ILE A 248 13.42 -20.61 -0.10
N GLU A 249 12.17 -21.06 -0.18
CA GLU A 249 11.23 -20.64 -1.22
C GLU A 249 11.00 -19.11 -1.16
N ASN A 250 10.71 -18.58 0.03
CA ASN A 250 10.50 -17.16 0.24
C ASN A 250 11.75 -16.32 -0.09
N ALA A 251 12.95 -16.81 0.25
CA ALA A 251 14.21 -16.14 -0.09
C ALA A 251 14.41 -16.06 -1.61
N TYR A 252 14.15 -17.15 -2.34
CA TYR A 252 14.22 -17.15 -3.80
C TYR A 252 13.23 -16.17 -4.42
N TRP A 253 11.97 -16.20 -3.97
CA TRP A 253 10.96 -15.23 -4.42
C TRP A 253 11.33 -13.79 -4.08
N THR A 254 11.88 -13.54 -2.88
CA THR A 254 12.35 -12.21 -2.48
C THR A 254 13.39 -11.67 -3.45
N MET A 255 14.37 -12.49 -3.84
CA MET A 255 15.38 -12.11 -4.84
C MET A 255 14.75 -11.76 -6.20
N LEU A 256 13.82 -12.58 -6.67
CA LEU A 256 13.10 -12.32 -7.93
C LEU A 256 12.26 -11.05 -7.88
N ILE A 257 11.51 -10.84 -6.80
CA ILE A 257 10.62 -9.68 -6.61
C ILE A 257 11.43 -8.38 -6.56
N ILE A 258 12.51 -8.35 -5.76
CA ILE A 258 13.38 -7.17 -5.67
C ILE A 258 14.10 -6.95 -7.00
N GLY A 259 14.64 -7.99 -7.61
CA GLY A 259 15.30 -7.90 -8.90
C GLY A 259 14.38 -7.40 -10.02
N ARG A 260 13.10 -7.83 -10.01
CA ARG A 260 12.08 -7.32 -10.90
C ARG A 260 11.78 -5.84 -10.66
N SER A 261 11.61 -5.45 -9.40
CA SER A 261 11.33 -4.06 -9.01
C SER A 261 12.48 -3.09 -9.35
N LEU A 262 13.69 -3.61 -9.46
CA LEU A 262 14.91 -2.88 -9.79
C LEU A 262 15.49 -3.24 -11.18
N ASN A 263 14.67 -3.79 -12.07
CA ASN A 263 15.11 -4.29 -13.36
C ASN A 263 15.68 -3.17 -14.25
N ILE A 264 16.93 -3.36 -14.70
CA ILE A 264 17.64 -2.42 -15.60
C ILE A 264 17.87 -2.99 -17.00
N PHE A 265 17.43 -4.22 -17.28
CA PHE A 265 17.72 -4.93 -18.52
C PHE A 265 16.59 -4.94 -19.55
N PHE A 266 15.46 -4.25 -19.31
CA PHE A 266 14.33 -4.16 -20.22
C PHE A 266 13.67 -5.51 -20.59
N ILE A 267 13.99 -6.59 -19.89
CA ILE A 267 13.54 -7.96 -20.17
C ILE A 267 12.82 -8.50 -18.93
N GLU A 268 11.60 -9.02 -19.13
CA GLU A 268 10.82 -9.68 -18.06
C GLU A 268 11.13 -11.18 -17.97
N GLN A 269 12.29 -11.53 -17.42
CA GLN A 269 12.72 -12.90 -17.19
C GLN A 269 13.49 -13.04 -15.87
N ASN A 270 13.38 -14.19 -15.22
CA ASN A 270 14.03 -14.45 -13.92
C ASN A 270 15.55 -14.23 -13.94
N ALA A 271 16.22 -14.62 -15.03
CA ALA A 271 17.65 -14.40 -15.18
C ALA A 271 18.01 -12.91 -15.21
N ALA A 272 17.22 -12.07 -15.90
CA ALA A 272 17.43 -10.62 -15.94
C ALA A 272 17.18 -9.99 -14.56
N TYR A 273 16.17 -10.48 -13.81
CA TYR A 273 15.90 -10.00 -12.46
C TYR A 273 17.04 -10.30 -11.50
N LEU A 274 17.55 -11.54 -11.50
CA LEU A 274 18.68 -11.92 -10.65
C LEU A 274 19.97 -11.18 -11.04
N SER A 275 20.24 -11.00 -12.34
CA SER A 275 21.36 -10.22 -12.83
C SER A 275 21.27 -8.75 -12.41
N SER A 276 20.07 -8.17 -12.51
CA SER A 276 19.81 -6.81 -12.03
C SER A 276 20.05 -6.70 -10.52
N LEU A 277 19.56 -7.65 -9.74
CA LEU A 277 19.79 -7.70 -8.30
C LEU A 277 21.28 -7.73 -7.96
N CYS A 278 22.08 -8.55 -8.65
CA CYS A 278 23.54 -8.60 -8.44
C CYS A 278 24.18 -7.22 -8.67
N VAL A 279 23.80 -6.52 -9.75
CA VAL A 279 24.29 -5.15 -10.01
C VAL A 279 23.91 -4.22 -8.85
N TRP A 280 22.67 -4.27 -8.39
CA TRP A 280 22.21 -3.41 -7.30
C TRP A 280 22.85 -3.72 -5.95
N VAL A 281 23.18 -4.98 -5.66
CA VAL A 281 23.96 -5.36 -4.45
C VAL A 281 25.34 -4.71 -4.48
N ILE A 282 26.05 -4.77 -5.61
CA ILE A 282 27.36 -4.13 -5.78
C ILE A 282 27.24 -2.61 -5.58
N ILE A 283 26.23 -1.98 -6.20
CA ILE A 283 25.96 -0.55 -6.06
C ILE A 283 25.63 -0.19 -4.61
N PHE A 284 24.82 -1.00 -3.94
CA PHE A 284 24.50 -0.78 -2.53
C PHE A 284 25.74 -0.80 -1.66
N VAL A 285 26.57 -1.83 -1.78
CA VAL A 285 27.82 -1.95 -0.98
C VAL A 285 28.72 -0.75 -1.19
N TYR A 286 28.95 -0.37 -2.45
CA TYR A 286 29.75 0.81 -2.77
C TYR A 286 29.16 2.10 -2.19
N SER A 287 27.85 2.30 -2.35
CA SER A 287 27.15 3.51 -1.90
C SER A 287 27.08 3.58 -0.37
N PHE A 288 26.86 2.44 0.28
CA PHE A 288 26.89 2.33 1.74
C PHE A 288 28.23 2.82 2.31
N PHE A 289 29.35 2.26 1.87
CA PHE A 289 30.66 2.65 2.38
C PHE A 289 31.03 4.10 2.01
N SER A 290 30.59 4.58 0.86
CA SER A 290 30.78 5.97 0.44
C SER A 290 30.08 6.95 1.36
N CYS A 291 28.82 6.71 1.70
CA CYS A 291 28.01 7.54 2.61
C CYS A 291 28.46 7.34 4.07
N TYR A 292 28.75 6.11 4.49
CA TYR A 292 29.17 5.81 5.86
C TYR A 292 30.41 6.57 6.30
N LYS A 293 31.37 6.78 5.36
CA LYS A 293 32.64 7.48 5.60
C LYS A 293 32.55 9.00 5.43
N ALA A 294 31.45 9.55 4.89
CA ALA A 294 31.37 10.95 4.50
C ALA A 294 31.18 11.90 5.70
N ASN A 295 30.01 11.90 6.30
CA ASN A 295 29.66 12.75 7.44
C ASN A 295 28.64 12.04 8.37
N ALA A 296 28.33 12.67 9.52
CA ALA A 296 27.44 12.07 10.52
C ALA A 296 26.03 11.76 9.95
N ILE A 297 25.45 12.68 9.18
CA ILE A 297 24.12 12.53 8.58
C ILE A 297 24.13 11.44 7.51
N ALA A 298 25.13 11.42 6.65
CA ALA A 298 25.30 10.38 5.63
C ALA A 298 25.52 9.00 6.26
N ARG A 299 26.26 8.93 7.38
CA ARG A 299 26.46 7.70 8.15
C ARG A 299 25.17 7.21 8.77
N PHE A 300 24.36 8.10 9.37
CA PHE A 300 23.05 7.75 9.91
C PHE A 300 22.17 7.14 8.82
N PHE A 301 22.09 7.80 7.68
CA PHE A 301 21.29 7.30 6.56
C PHE A 301 21.82 5.97 5.99
N ALA A 302 23.13 5.79 5.92
CA ALA A 302 23.72 4.51 5.48
C ALA A 302 23.36 3.36 6.43
N ILE A 303 23.49 3.54 7.75
CA ILE A 303 23.10 2.52 8.75
C ILE A 303 21.61 2.24 8.67
N PHE A 304 20.78 3.29 8.64
CA PHE A 304 19.34 3.14 8.43
C PHE A 304 19.04 2.32 7.17
N SER A 305 19.69 2.65 6.05
CA SER A 305 19.47 1.96 4.76
C SER A 305 19.76 0.47 4.85
N LEU A 306 20.89 0.09 5.44
CA LEU A 306 21.24 -1.31 5.65
C LEU A 306 20.20 -2.03 6.50
N MET A 307 19.81 -1.43 7.62
CA MET A 307 18.84 -2.04 8.54
C MET A 307 17.44 -2.11 7.96
N SER A 308 17.03 -1.11 7.17
CA SER A 308 15.74 -1.11 6.45
C SER A 308 15.65 -2.24 5.43
N LEU A 309 16.71 -2.44 4.65
CA LEU A 309 16.77 -3.54 3.69
C LEU A 309 16.79 -4.91 4.40
N CYS A 310 17.61 -5.08 5.42
CA CYS A 310 17.64 -6.31 6.21
C CYS A 310 16.29 -6.59 6.88
N GLY A 311 15.66 -5.56 7.45
CA GLY A 311 14.41 -5.69 8.17
C GLY A 311 13.27 -6.19 7.29
N ILE A 312 13.04 -5.54 6.14
CA ILE A 312 11.96 -5.93 5.24
C ILE A 312 12.20 -7.31 4.59
N VAL A 313 13.43 -7.58 4.16
CA VAL A 313 13.81 -8.85 3.55
C VAL A 313 13.64 -10.00 4.54
N SER A 314 14.20 -9.87 5.75
CA SER A 314 14.07 -10.93 6.76
C SER A 314 12.62 -11.14 7.18
N SER A 315 11.85 -10.07 7.42
CA SER A 315 10.44 -10.18 7.80
C SER A 315 9.62 -10.90 6.72
N TYR A 316 9.85 -10.60 5.45
CA TYR A 316 9.15 -11.29 4.36
C TYR A 316 9.53 -12.77 4.28
N ILE A 317 10.83 -13.10 4.36
CA ILE A 317 11.31 -14.48 4.29
C ILE A 317 10.70 -15.35 5.39
N ILE A 318 10.62 -14.82 6.61
CA ILE A 318 10.24 -15.64 7.79
C ILE A 318 8.74 -15.67 8.07
N SER A 319 7.93 -14.78 7.46
CA SER A 319 6.50 -14.67 7.81
C SER A 319 5.54 -14.71 6.64
N TYR A 320 5.98 -14.58 5.40
CA TYR A 320 5.06 -14.47 4.28
C TYR A 320 4.58 -15.83 3.77
N ILE A 321 3.28 -15.90 3.48
CA ILE A 321 2.64 -17.11 2.95
C ILE A 321 2.25 -16.89 1.50
N GLY A 322 2.67 -17.81 0.59
CA GLY A 322 2.30 -17.74 -0.82
C GLY A 322 2.94 -16.59 -1.59
N PRO A 323 4.28 -16.51 -1.63
CA PRO A 323 4.98 -15.43 -2.31
C PRO A 323 4.67 -15.39 -3.80
N SER A 324 4.56 -14.16 -4.34
CA SER A 324 4.30 -13.91 -5.76
C SER A 324 4.78 -12.52 -6.16
N PHE A 325 4.78 -12.18 -7.46
CA PHE A 325 5.19 -10.84 -7.91
C PHE A 325 4.27 -9.70 -7.41
N ILE A 326 3.04 -9.98 -6.99
CA ILE A 326 2.15 -9.00 -6.35
C ILE A 326 2.76 -8.46 -5.05
N SER A 327 3.59 -9.25 -4.38
CA SER A 327 4.32 -8.85 -3.17
C SER A 327 5.36 -7.75 -3.39
N GLY A 328 5.64 -7.36 -4.63
CA GLY A 328 6.55 -6.24 -4.95
C GLY A 328 6.21 -4.95 -4.21
N ARG A 329 4.94 -4.72 -3.90
CA ARG A 329 4.46 -3.58 -3.12
C ARG A 329 5.11 -3.45 -1.73
N PHE A 330 5.47 -4.55 -1.11
CA PHE A 330 6.13 -4.56 0.22
C PHE A 330 7.58 -4.10 0.17
N PHE A 331 8.23 -4.19 -1.01
CA PHE A 331 9.64 -3.85 -1.19
C PHE A 331 9.88 -2.46 -1.78
N LEU A 332 8.89 -1.60 -1.72
CA LEU A 332 9.00 -0.24 -2.25
C LEU A 332 10.08 0.60 -1.53
N ASN A 333 10.23 0.40 -0.20
CA ASN A 333 11.30 1.01 0.57
C ASN A 333 12.68 0.69 -0.02
N VAL A 334 12.88 -0.53 -0.56
CA VAL A 334 14.14 -0.96 -1.18
C VAL A 334 14.50 -0.04 -2.34
N THR A 335 13.56 0.20 -3.26
CA THR A 335 13.78 1.09 -4.41
C THR A 335 14.08 2.52 -3.95
N CYS A 336 13.29 3.07 -3.02
CA CYS A 336 13.46 4.43 -2.52
C CYS A 336 14.80 4.63 -1.81
N VAL A 337 15.17 3.69 -0.94
CA VAL A 337 16.41 3.75 -0.16
C VAL A 337 17.63 3.59 -1.06
N LEU A 338 17.63 2.60 -1.97
CA LEU A 338 18.74 2.34 -2.88
C LEU A 338 19.02 3.52 -3.81
N LEU A 339 17.98 4.05 -4.48
CA LEU A 339 18.14 5.20 -5.36
C LEU A 339 18.65 6.44 -4.61
N THR A 340 18.09 6.71 -3.42
CA THR A 340 18.50 7.86 -2.59
C THR A 340 19.97 7.72 -2.16
N LEU A 341 20.36 6.55 -1.69
CA LEU A 341 21.73 6.27 -1.25
C LEU A 341 22.73 6.31 -2.41
N MET A 342 22.39 5.71 -3.56
CA MET A 342 23.20 5.68 -4.76
C MET A 342 23.45 7.09 -5.31
N VAL A 343 22.40 7.90 -5.45
CA VAL A 343 22.52 9.28 -5.94
C VAL A 343 23.34 10.15 -4.97
N ALA A 344 23.17 9.97 -3.66
CA ALA A 344 24.00 10.66 -2.69
C ALA A 344 25.48 10.24 -2.82
N ALA A 345 25.76 8.95 -2.93
CA ALA A 345 27.12 8.41 -3.12
C ALA A 345 27.78 8.90 -4.41
N SER A 346 27.01 9.01 -5.50
CA SER A 346 27.51 9.52 -6.79
C SER A 346 28.08 10.94 -6.68
N VAL A 347 27.41 11.80 -5.92
CA VAL A 347 27.87 13.19 -5.69
C VAL A 347 29.03 13.25 -4.70
N ILE A 348 29.00 12.47 -3.62
CA ILE A 348 30.07 12.42 -2.62
C ILE A 348 31.39 11.93 -3.23
N LYS A 349 31.33 10.95 -4.13
CA LYS A 349 32.49 10.32 -4.75
C LYS A 349 32.80 10.81 -6.17
N HIS A 350 32.01 11.77 -6.69
CA HIS A 350 32.09 12.24 -8.07
C HIS A 350 32.04 11.09 -9.10
N ASN A 351 31.22 10.07 -8.83
CA ASN A 351 31.10 8.88 -9.66
C ASN A 351 29.88 8.99 -10.59
N THR A 352 30.11 9.34 -11.85
CA THR A 352 29.07 9.51 -12.87
C THR A 352 28.43 8.19 -13.31
N LEU A 353 29.15 7.05 -13.17
CA LEU A 353 28.60 5.73 -13.52
C LEU A 353 27.33 5.42 -12.72
N LEU A 354 27.28 5.79 -11.44
CA LEU A 354 26.07 5.61 -10.62
C LEU A 354 24.87 6.41 -11.16
N LEU A 355 25.12 7.60 -11.71
CA LEU A 355 24.04 8.38 -12.35
C LEU A 355 23.61 7.76 -13.68
N CYS A 356 24.52 7.17 -14.44
CA CYS A 356 24.15 6.41 -15.64
C CYS A 356 23.24 5.22 -15.30
N VAL A 357 23.51 4.51 -14.20
CA VAL A 357 22.64 3.43 -13.73
C VAL A 357 21.26 3.96 -13.31
N ALA A 358 21.18 5.12 -12.65
CA ALA A 358 19.90 5.73 -12.31
C ALA A 358 19.09 6.08 -13.57
N ILE A 359 19.73 6.61 -14.60
CA ILE A 359 19.10 6.92 -15.89
C ILE A 359 18.69 5.64 -16.60
N LEU A 360 19.50 4.59 -16.59
CA LEU A 360 19.17 3.29 -17.16
C LEU A 360 17.98 2.66 -16.46
N PHE A 361 17.94 2.72 -15.13
CA PHE A 361 16.78 2.28 -14.34
C PHE A 361 15.52 3.06 -14.72
N MET A 362 15.60 4.39 -14.81
CA MET A 362 14.49 5.24 -15.22
C MET A 362 13.99 4.86 -16.64
N ALA A 363 14.92 4.64 -17.59
CA ALA A 363 14.56 4.24 -18.95
C ALA A 363 13.88 2.86 -18.99
N SER A 364 14.41 1.88 -18.23
CA SER A 364 13.78 0.55 -18.08
C SER A 364 12.40 0.66 -17.42
N SER A 365 12.26 1.52 -16.42
CA SER A 365 10.98 1.78 -15.76
C SER A 365 9.94 2.36 -16.73
N LEU A 366 10.32 3.36 -17.52
CA LEU A 366 9.46 3.93 -18.57
C LEU A 366 9.06 2.88 -19.62
N TYR A 367 10.01 2.05 -20.05
CA TYR A 367 9.75 0.97 -20.99
C TYR A 367 8.73 -0.05 -20.44
N SER A 368 8.76 -0.32 -19.14
CA SER A 368 7.83 -1.26 -18.50
C SER A 368 6.36 -0.88 -18.68
N TYR A 369 6.05 0.41 -18.82
CA TYR A 369 4.68 0.88 -19.08
C TYR A 369 4.19 0.59 -20.50
N GLN A 370 5.07 0.27 -21.44
CA GLN A 370 4.71 -0.12 -22.81
C GLN A 370 4.39 -1.62 -22.91
N LEU A 371 4.92 -2.44 -22.01
CA LEU A 371 4.79 -3.90 -22.04
C LEU A 371 3.42 -4.41 -21.56
N ARG A 372 2.56 -3.53 -21.09
CA ARG A 372 1.24 -3.92 -20.58
C ARG A 372 0.14 -3.21 -21.34
N ASP A 373 -0.70 -4.02 -21.97
CA ASP A 373 -2.00 -3.60 -22.45
C ASP A 373 -2.84 -3.11 -21.25
N ARG A 374 -3.75 -2.21 -21.52
CA ARG A 374 -4.56 -1.50 -20.52
C ARG A 374 -5.72 -2.37 -20.02
N PRO A 375 -5.58 -3.23 -18.99
CA PRO A 375 -6.72 -4.02 -18.53
C PRO A 375 -7.76 -3.17 -17.78
N LEU A 376 -7.40 -1.95 -17.32
CA LEU A 376 -8.14 -1.25 -16.26
C LEU A 376 -9.33 -0.43 -16.75
N HIS A 377 -9.34 -0.02 -18.00
CA HIS A 377 -10.51 0.67 -18.59
C HIS A 377 -11.68 -0.29 -18.74
N ASP A 378 -11.40 -1.52 -19.10
CA ASP A 378 -12.40 -2.57 -19.32
C ASP A 378 -13.04 -3.04 -18.00
N GLU A 379 -12.27 -3.12 -16.92
CA GLU A 379 -12.80 -3.48 -15.58
C GLU A 379 -13.77 -2.41 -15.05
N SER A 380 -13.43 -1.14 -15.18
CA SER A 380 -14.32 -0.04 -14.79
C SER A 380 -15.60 -0.02 -15.63
N LEU A 381 -15.51 -0.26 -16.93
CA LEU A 381 -16.65 -0.32 -17.83
C LEU A 381 -17.52 -1.55 -17.54
N SER A 382 -16.89 -2.70 -17.33
CA SER A 382 -17.58 -3.95 -16.94
C SER A 382 -18.36 -3.78 -15.64
N ALA A 383 -17.77 -3.19 -14.59
CA ALA A 383 -18.44 -2.93 -13.33
C ALA A 383 -19.61 -1.96 -13.49
N LYS A 384 -19.46 -0.88 -14.27
CA LYS A 384 -20.53 0.08 -14.55
C LYS A 384 -21.68 -0.55 -15.34
N ASN A 385 -21.39 -1.39 -16.33
CA ASN A 385 -22.40 -2.10 -17.10
C ASN A 385 -23.16 -3.08 -16.21
N TYR A 386 -22.47 -3.78 -15.30
CA TYR A 386 -23.12 -4.67 -14.33
C TYR A 386 -24.03 -3.89 -13.37
N ILE A 387 -23.60 -2.75 -12.85
CA ILE A 387 -24.42 -1.85 -12.03
C ILE A 387 -25.67 -1.39 -12.80
N SER A 388 -25.50 -1.00 -14.07
CA SER A 388 -26.61 -0.58 -14.94
C SER A 388 -27.61 -1.71 -15.15
N PHE A 389 -27.12 -2.95 -15.32
CA PHE A 389 -27.97 -4.14 -15.41
C PHE A 389 -28.78 -4.36 -14.12
N LEU A 390 -28.13 -4.32 -12.94
CA LEU A 390 -28.82 -4.47 -11.66
C LEU A 390 -29.88 -3.40 -11.45
N LYS A 391 -29.57 -2.12 -11.75
CA LYS A 391 -30.55 -1.00 -11.68
C LYS A 391 -31.73 -1.20 -12.62
N LYS A 392 -31.52 -1.67 -13.84
CA LYS A 392 -32.58 -1.97 -14.82
C LYS A 392 -33.58 -3.01 -14.30
N HIS A 393 -33.11 -3.94 -13.47
CA HIS A 393 -33.94 -5.00 -12.85
C HIS A 393 -34.42 -4.65 -11.43
N ASN A 394 -34.24 -3.39 -10.97
CA ASN A 394 -34.60 -2.91 -9.63
C ASN A 394 -33.93 -3.75 -8.50
N LEU A 395 -32.68 -4.11 -8.67
CA LEU A 395 -31.89 -4.90 -7.72
C LEU A 395 -30.95 -3.98 -6.94
N HIS A 396 -31.40 -3.56 -5.75
CA HIS A 396 -30.67 -2.60 -4.91
C HIS A 396 -29.98 -3.25 -3.69
N PHE A 397 -30.33 -4.48 -3.35
CA PHE A 397 -29.73 -5.18 -2.22
C PHE A 397 -29.52 -6.65 -2.53
N GLY A 398 -28.32 -7.16 -2.23
CA GLY A 398 -28.04 -8.57 -2.48
C GLY A 398 -26.78 -9.07 -1.77
N TYR A 399 -26.43 -10.29 -2.16
CA TYR A 399 -25.30 -11.04 -1.64
C TYR A 399 -24.42 -11.52 -2.81
N GLY A 400 -23.10 -11.53 -2.61
CA GLY A 400 -22.21 -11.94 -3.69
C GLY A 400 -20.78 -12.20 -3.23
N THR A 401 -19.92 -12.52 -4.18
CA THR A 401 -18.51 -12.76 -3.95
C THR A 401 -17.75 -11.45 -3.76
N PHE A 402 -16.88 -11.37 -2.76
CA PHE A 402 -16.11 -10.15 -2.45
C PHE A 402 -15.32 -9.59 -3.64
N TRP A 403 -14.47 -10.42 -4.24
CA TRP A 403 -13.51 -9.97 -5.26
C TRP A 403 -14.13 -9.53 -6.59
N ARG A 404 -15.37 -9.86 -6.86
CA ARG A 404 -15.97 -9.63 -8.19
C ARG A 404 -17.13 -8.65 -8.18
N ASN A 405 -18.04 -8.76 -7.22
CA ASN A 405 -19.34 -8.12 -7.35
C ASN A 405 -19.94 -7.59 -6.04
N SER A 406 -19.15 -7.34 -5.02
CA SER A 406 -19.66 -6.76 -3.76
C SER A 406 -19.17 -5.33 -3.51
N ASN A 407 -18.09 -5.14 -2.80
CA ASN A 407 -17.61 -3.81 -2.39
C ASN A 407 -17.41 -2.85 -3.58
N THR A 408 -16.93 -3.35 -4.73
CA THR A 408 -16.77 -2.54 -5.94
C THR A 408 -18.11 -2.04 -6.48
N VAL A 409 -19.15 -2.89 -6.48
CA VAL A 409 -20.52 -2.52 -6.88
C VAL A 409 -21.12 -1.50 -5.91
N THR A 410 -21.00 -1.75 -4.60
CA THR A 410 -21.46 -0.84 -3.55
C THR A 410 -20.79 0.53 -3.66
N TRP A 411 -19.48 0.56 -3.90
CA TRP A 411 -18.75 1.81 -4.09
C TRP A 411 -19.16 2.56 -5.35
N LEU A 412 -19.08 1.92 -6.53
CA LEU A 412 -19.29 2.58 -7.83
C LEU A 412 -20.75 2.92 -8.12
N SER A 413 -21.69 2.30 -7.41
CA SER A 413 -23.11 2.68 -7.45
C SER A 413 -23.46 3.87 -6.54
N ASN A 414 -22.47 4.44 -5.84
CA ASN A 414 -22.65 5.45 -4.79
C ASN A 414 -23.54 4.97 -3.63
N GLY A 415 -23.55 3.67 -3.35
CA GLY A 415 -24.38 3.06 -2.32
C GLY A 415 -25.81 2.76 -2.75
N ASP A 416 -26.24 3.12 -3.97
CA ASP A 416 -27.58 2.79 -4.49
C ASP A 416 -27.80 1.28 -4.54
N ILE A 417 -26.74 0.50 -4.70
CA ILE A 417 -26.76 -0.96 -4.65
C ILE A 417 -25.81 -1.42 -3.55
N HIS A 418 -26.36 -2.08 -2.54
CA HIS A 418 -25.56 -2.71 -1.50
C HIS A 418 -25.43 -4.21 -1.77
N VAL A 419 -24.20 -4.70 -1.84
CA VAL A 419 -23.93 -6.14 -1.98
C VAL A 419 -23.09 -6.60 -0.80
N THR A 420 -23.69 -7.37 0.09
CA THR A 420 -22.99 -7.98 1.24
C THR A 420 -22.15 -9.15 0.77
N PRO A 421 -20.80 -9.15 1.03
CA PRO A 421 -19.96 -10.30 0.72
C PRO A 421 -20.35 -11.53 1.54
N VAL A 422 -20.42 -12.69 0.88
CA VAL A 422 -20.68 -13.99 1.48
C VAL A 422 -19.62 -15.01 1.12
N PHE A 423 -19.52 -16.09 1.90
CA PHE A 423 -18.64 -17.20 1.64
C PHE A 423 -19.41 -18.37 1.00
N PHE A 424 -18.84 -18.92 -0.06
CA PHE A 424 -19.31 -20.16 -0.65
C PHE A 424 -18.42 -21.31 -0.20
N ASP A 425 -19.01 -22.34 0.40
CA ASP A 425 -18.28 -23.57 0.71
C ASP A 425 -17.87 -24.28 -0.59
N ARG A 426 -16.58 -24.55 -0.71
CA ARG A 426 -16.00 -25.08 -1.96
C ARG A 426 -16.37 -26.52 -2.27
N ASN A 427 -16.85 -27.27 -1.27
CA ASN A 427 -17.18 -28.69 -1.41
C ASN A 427 -18.64 -28.93 -1.73
N ASN A 428 -19.54 -28.09 -1.17
CA ASN A 428 -20.99 -28.29 -1.26
C ASN A 428 -21.75 -27.08 -1.78
N GLY A 429 -21.05 -25.96 -2.07
CA GLY A 429 -21.66 -24.73 -2.57
C GLY A 429 -22.49 -23.96 -1.54
N TYR A 430 -22.57 -24.40 -0.27
CA TYR A 430 -23.33 -23.76 0.79
C TYR A 430 -22.90 -22.32 1.00
N ILE A 431 -23.88 -21.41 1.19
CA ILE A 431 -23.64 -19.98 1.39
C ILE A 431 -23.67 -19.68 2.88
N ASP A 432 -22.54 -19.22 3.42
CA ASP A 432 -22.49 -18.72 4.79
C ASP A 432 -22.72 -17.20 4.80
N PHE A 433 -23.96 -16.82 5.05
CA PHE A 433 -24.42 -15.42 5.11
C PHE A 433 -23.98 -14.70 6.39
N ASN A 434 -23.61 -15.43 7.43
CA ASN A 434 -23.30 -14.87 8.74
C ASN A 434 -21.79 -14.73 9.01
N ARG A 435 -20.99 -15.41 8.25
CA ARG A 435 -19.54 -15.36 8.42
C ARG A 435 -19.02 -13.97 8.13
N SER A 436 -18.37 -13.37 9.14
CA SER A 436 -17.72 -12.07 8.99
C SER A 436 -16.49 -12.19 8.08
N ARG A 437 -16.31 -11.20 7.23
CA ARG A 437 -15.17 -11.08 6.32
C ARG A 437 -14.40 -9.81 6.62
N ILE A 438 -13.08 -9.83 6.40
CA ILE A 438 -12.27 -8.61 6.38
C ILE A 438 -12.78 -7.65 5.29
N GLN A 439 -12.63 -6.36 5.50
CA GLN A 439 -13.12 -5.27 4.64
C GLN A 439 -14.66 -5.24 4.51
N THR A 440 -15.35 -5.59 5.59
CA THR A 440 -16.81 -5.45 5.73
C THR A 440 -17.18 -4.94 7.11
N SER A 441 -18.39 -4.37 7.25
CA SER A 441 -18.92 -4.00 8.55
C SER A 441 -19.72 -5.16 9.16
N ASP A 442 -19.52 -5.43 10.46
CA ASP A 442 -20.35 -6.40 11.17
C ASP A 442 -21.82 -5.94 11.26
N LEU A 443 -22.06 -4.62 11.15
CA LEU A 443 -23.42 -4.06 11.12
C LEU A 443 -24.26 -4.63 9.97
N TRP A 444 -23.66 -4.96 8.83
CA TRP A 444 -24.37 -5.52 7.67
C TRP A 444 -24.97 -6.90 7.92
N ARG A 445 -24.59 -7.55 9.03
CA ARG A 445 -25.08 -8.89 9.43
C ARG A 445 -26.07 -8.85 10.58
N THR A 446 -26.35 -7.66 11.11
CA THR A 446 -27.33 -7.50 12.19
C THR A 446 -28.76 -7.60 11.67
N GLY A 447 -29.68 -8.12 12.49
CA GLY A 447 -31.12 -8.14 12.16
C GLY A 447 -31.64 -6.74 11.84
N ARG A 448 -31.24 -5.72 12.62
CA ARG A 448 -31.65 -4.32 12.40
C ARG A 448 -31.26 -3.77 11.02
N PHE A 449 -30.11 -4.15 10.48
CA PHE A 449 -29.68 -3.76 9.13
C PHE A 449 -30.52 -4.51 8.07
N ARG A 450 -30.69 -5.81 8.27
CA ARG A 450 -31.45 -6.68 7.36
C ARG A 450 -32.93 -6.29 7.31
N GLU A 451 -33.55 -5.94 8.44
CA GLU A 451 -34.94 -5.46 8.53
C GLU A 451 -35.20 -4.17 7.72
N LYS A 452 -34.20 -3.31 7.60
CA LYS A 452 -34.26 -2.08 6.80
C LYS A 452 -33.98 -2.30 5.31
N SER A 453 -33.41 -3.48 4.92
CA SER A 453 -33.12 -3.78 3.53
C SER A 453 -34.42 -3.95 2.69
N PRO A 454 -34.34 -3.67 1.37
CA PRO A 454 -35.49 -3.90 0.48
C PRO A 454 -35.96 -5.36 0.53
N GLU A 455 -37.24 -5.59 0.24
CA GLU A 455 -37.78 -6.96 0.15
C GLU A 455 -37.25 -7.68 -1.09
N ARG A 456 -37.18 -6.98 -2.24
CA ARG A 456 -36.58 -7.55 -3.45
C ARG A 456 -35.08 -7.61 -3.31
N GLN A 457 -34.54 -8.85 -3.22
CA GLN A 457 -33.14 -9.13 -2.99
C GLN A 457 -32.57 -10.11 -4.02
N PHE A 458 -31.26 -10.18 -4.12
CA PHE A 458 -30.62 -11.10 -5.05
C PHE A 458 -29.38 -11.78 -4.46
N ILE A 459 -29.04 -12.95 -5.03
CA ILE A 459 -27.77 -13.64 -4.83
C ILE A 459 -27.06 -13.66 -6.18
N SER A 460 -25.89 -13.04 -6.25
CA SER A 460 -25.06 -13.02 -7.46
C SER A 460 -23.96 -14.07 -7.36
N ILE A 461 -24.01 -15.08 -8.23
CA ILE A 461 -23.11 -16.22 -8.26
C ILE A 461 -22.23 -16.13 -9.50
N ILE A 462 -20.93 -16.19 -9.28
CA ILE A 462 -19.91 -16.31 -10.32
C ILE A 462 -18.93 -17.40 -9.92
N GLU A 463 -18.52 -18.19 -10.89
CA GLU A 463 -17.46 -19.19 -10.68
C GLU A 463 -16.09 -18.51 -10.62
N TYR A 464 -15.35 -18.80 -9.58
CA TYR A 464 -14.01 -18.27 -9.40
C TYR A 464 -13.12 -19.22 -8.59
N SER A 465 -11.88 -19.39 -9.01
CA SER A 465 -10.99 -20.43 -8.50
C SER A 465 -10.39 -20.17 -7.12
N SER A 466 -10.48 -18.95 -6.59
CA SER A 466 -9.79 -18.58 -5.34
C SER A 466 -10.71 -18.06 -4.24
N GLY A 467 -10.26 -18.23 -3.02
CA GLY A 467 -10.82 -17.60 -1.82
C GLY A 467 -12.20 -18.13 -1.42
N ASP A 468 -13.09 -17.20 -1.14
CA ASP A 468 -14.45 -17.32 -0.63
C ASP A 468 -15.51 -17.44 -1.75
N ALA A 469 -15.07 -17.56 -3.00
CA ALA A 469 -15.93 -17.62 -4.18
C ALA A 469 -16.46 -19.04 -4.46
N CYS A 470 -17.55 -19.08 -5.22
CA CYS A 470 -18.11 -20.31 -5.75
C CYS A 470 -17.10 -21.00 -6.70
N LYS A 471 -16.80 -22.28 -6.45
CA LYS A 471 -15.90 -23.09 -7.29
C LYS A 471 -16.61 -23.77 -8.46
N ASP A 472 -17.87 -24.11 -8.27
CA ASP A 472 -18.77 -24.76 -9.24
C ASP A 472 -20.11 -24.03 -9.21
N LYS A 473 -20.41 -23.34 -10.29
CA LYS A 473 -21.59 -22.50 -10.43
C LYS A 473 -22.89 -23.26 -10.21
N SER A 474 -22.99 -24.47 -10.77
CA SER A 474 -24.17 -25.31 -10.66
C SER A 474 -24.40 -25.78 -9.23
N LEU A 475 -23.32 -26.16 -8.54
CA LEU A 475 -23.36 -26.57 -7.15
C LEU A 475 -23.83 -25.43 -6.24
N CYS A 476 -23.32 -24.23 -6.44
CA CYS A 476 -23.69 -23.05 -5.65
C CYS A 476 -25.14 -22.60 -5.92
N ILE A 477 -25.62 -22.67 -7.16
CA ILE A 477 -27.03 -22.38 -7.50
C ILE A 477 -27.94 -23.35 -6.76
N ASN A 478 -27.68 -24.66 -6.85
CA ASN A 478 -28.47 -25.68 -6.18
C ASN A 478 -28.45 -25.51 -4.66
N ALA A 479 -27.30 -25.17 -4.09
CA ALA A 479 -27.18 -24.89 -2.66
C ALA A 479 -27.97 -23.64 -2.24
N ALA A 480 -27.93 -22.55 -3.02
CA ALA A 480 -28.71 -21.34 -2.79
C ALA A 480 -30.21 -21.64 -2.80
N ILE A 481 -30.70 -22.37 -3.79
CA ILE A 481 -32.11 -22.79 -3.90
C ILE A 481 -32.50 -23.65 -2.68
N LYS A 482 -31.66 -24.59 -2.29
CA LYS A 482 -31.92 -25.43 -1.10
C LYS A 482 -31.99 -24.63 0.20
N GLN A 483 -31.19 -23.55 0.32
CA GLN A 483 -31.12 -22.72 1.53
C GLN A 483 -32.23 -21.67 1.61
N VAL A 484 -32.58 -21.04 0.49
CA VAL A 484 -33.45 -19.85 0.42
C VAL A 484 -34.81 -20.19 -0.18
N GLY A 485 -34.91 -21.25 -0.97
CA GLY A 485 -36.05 -21.62 -1.79
C GLY A 485 -35.85 -21.28 -3.27
N GLU A 486 -36.83 -21.61 -4.09
CA GLU A 486 -36.82 -21.27 -5.50
C GLU A 486 -36.79 -19.74 -5.69
N PRO A 487 -35.98 -19.21 -6.59
CA PRO A 487 -35.97 -17.78 -6.91
C PRO A 487 -37.21 -17.42 -7.75
N ASP A 488 -37.73 -16.21 -7.55
CA ASP A 488 -38.81 -15.67 -8.39
C ASP A 488 -38.38 -15.40 -9.82
N GLU A 489 -37.09 -15.01 -10.00
CA GLU A 489 -36.44 -14.81 -11.30
C GLU A 489 -35.02 -15.33 -11.29
N LYS A 490 -34.59 -15.85 -12.42
CA LYS A 490 -33.18 -16.18 -12.68
C LYS A 490 -32.68 -15.39 -13.87
N LEU A 491 -31.71 -14.52 -13.62
CA LEU A 491 -31.14 -13.63 -14.62
C LEU A 491 -29.70 -14.05 -14.90
N GLU A 492 -29.27 -13.85 -16.15
CA GLU A 492 -27.87 -14.11 -16.57
C GLU A 492 -27.26 -12.79 -17.07
N TYR A 493 -26.02 -12.51 -16.65
CA TYR A 493 -25.23 -11.38 -17.12
C TYR A 493 -23.77 -11.78 -17.25
N GLY A 494 -23.27 -11.99 -18.46
CA GLY A 494 -21.95 -12.55 -18.70
C GLY A 494 -21.77 -13.86 -17.94
N ASP A 495 -20.75 -13.93 -17.07
CA ASP A 495 -20.47 -15.10 -16.25
C ASP A 495 -21.33 -15.18 -14.96
N TYR A 496 -22.13 -14.16 -14.68
CA TYR A 496 -22.97 -14.10 -13.47
C TYR A 496 -24.33 -14.77 -13.67
N THR A 497 -24.71 -15.62 -12.72
CA THR A 497 -26.12 -16.01 -12.50
C THR A 497 -26.64 -15.25 -11.28
N ILE A 498 -27.77 -14.56 -11.44
CA ILE A 498 -28.40 -13.74 -10.42
C ILE A 498 -29.75 -14.34 -10.09
N LEU A 499 -29.85 -14.89 -8.87
CA LEU A 499 -31.09 -15.44 -8.32
C LEU A 499 -31.82 -14.30 -7.61
N VAL A 500 -33.01 -13.98 -8.06
CA VAL A 500 -33.81 -12.87 -7.54
C VAL A 500 -34.97 -13.40 -6.70
N TYR A 501 -35.17 -12.80 -5.56
CA TYR A 501 -36.25 -13.12 -4.60
C TYR A 501 -37.03 -11.87 -4.29
N ASN A 502 -38.37 -11.95 -4.36
CA ASN A 502 -39.28 -10.89 -3.93
C ASN A 502 -39.64 -10.99 -2.42
N LYS A 503 -38.66 -11.42 -1.66
CA LYS A 503 -38.67 -11.51 -0.19
C LYS A 503 -37.26 -11.22 0.34
N ARG A 504 -37.15 -10.86 1.63
CA ARG A 504 -35.85 -10.82 2.30
C ARG A 504 -35.30 -12.24 2.40
N ILE A 505 -34.05 -12.41 1.94
CA ILE A 505 -33.34 -13.71 1.93
C ILE A 505 -33.10 -14.20 3.36
N LEU A 506 -32.80 -13.26 4.26
CA LEU A 506 -32.61 -13.51 5.69
C LEU A 506 -33.53 -12.57 6.46
N PRO A 507 -34.30 -13.08 7.43
CA PRO A 507 -35.19 -12.27 8.28
C PRO A 507 -34.41 -11.33 9.22
#